data_deda96038ac496698fb8ad3963b6cab4
#
_entry.id   deda96038ac496698fb8ad3963b6cab4
#
_cell.length_a   1.000
_cell.length_b   1.000
_cell.length_c   1.000
_cell.angle_alpha   90.00
_cell.angle_beta   90.00
_cell.angle_gamma   90.00
#
_symmetry.space_group_name_H-M   'P 1'
#
loop_
_entity.id
_entity.type
_entity.pdbx_description
1 polymer ?
#
loop_
_entity_poly.entity_id
_entity_poly.type
_entity_poly.pdbx_seq_one_letter_code
_entity_poly.pdbx_strand_id
1 'polypeptide(L)'
;MAYLELRDISVVFNCFRAVNHVNLKIDEGELRVLIGPNGAGKTTIMDMITGKTKPTEGQILLNGKDITGAAPYKISEIYKIGRKFQGPNIFANMTVFENVEVALRGYSTLWKTFTYRRTPAVVKKIEDILKQIGLYEYRDMISSSLSHGQRQWLEMGMVLAQDPKVILLDEPTSGMTADETYKTGEMIKTIMKGKTILVIEHDIDFVKQIASKVTVLNHGEILAEGSYEEITNNPEVIKVYLKTDEDFEQPELSVEQKLVNQMKKNLNAE
;
A
#
# COMPACT_ATOMS: atom_id res chain seq x y z
N MET A 1 -10.34 18.57 -3.95
CA MET A 1 -11.58 17.86 -3.50
C MET A 1 -11.19 16.42 -3.23
N ALA A 2 -11.50 15.90 -2.05
CA ALA A 2 -11.07 14.55 -1.67
C ALA A 2 -11.54 13.52 -2.68
N TYR A 3 -10.61 12.69 -3.18
CA TYR A 3 -10.89 11.62 -4.13
C TYR A 3 -11.27 10.31 -3.42
N LEU A 4 -10.54 9.98 -2.34
CA LEU A 4 -10.90 8.91 -1.40
C LEU A 4 -11.14 9.54 -0.03
N GLU A 5 -12.32 9.30 0.55
CA GLU A 5 -12.69 9.87 1.84
C GLU A 5 -13.30 8.81 2.75
N LEU A 6 -12.78 8.71 3.95
CA LEU A 6 -13.34 7.95 5.06
C LEU A 6 -14.02 8.95 5.98
N ARG A 7 -15.31 8.77 6.25
CA ARG A 7 -16.11 9.64 7.12
C ARG A 7 -16.57 8.87 8.33
N ASP A 8 -16.05 9.25 9.49
CA ASP A 8 -16.44 8.71 10.78
C ASP A 8 -16.41 7.18 10.83
N ILE A 9 -15.37 6.59 10.22
CA ILE A 9 -15.25 5.14 10.05
C ILE A 9 -14.87 4.48 11.36
N SER A 10 -15.66 3.47 11.76
CA SER A 10 -15.34 2.59 12.88
C SER A 10 -15.54 1.13 12.51
N VAL A 11 -14.73 0.25 13.12
CA VAL A 11 -14.94 -1.20 13.06
C VAL A 11 -14.65 -1.86 14.41
N VAL A 12 -15.56 -2.75 14.80
CA VAL A 12 -15.48 -3.50 16.05
C VAL A 12 -15.40 -5.00 15.72
N PHE A 13 -14.42 -5.69 16.30
CA PHE A 13 -14.27 -7.14 16.26
C PHE A 13 -14.43 -7.70 17.69
N ASN A 14 -15.44 -8.52 17.94
CA ASN A 14 -15.63 -9.18 19.24
C ASN A 14 -15.40 -8.26 20.47
N CYS A 15 -16.05 -7.10 20.49
CA CYS A 15 -15.90 -6.06 21.54
C CYS A 15 -14.59 -5.25 21.49
N PHE A 16 -13.63 -5.55 20.61
CA PHE A 16 -12.45 -4.74 20.39
C PHE A 16 -12.66 -3.77 19.23
N ARG A 17 -12.55 -2.47 19.50
CA ARG A 17 -12.66 -1.41 18.49
C ARG A 17 -11.30 -1.21 17.85
N ALA A 18 -11.10 -1.81 16.68
CA ALA A 18 -9.83 -1.78 15.95
C ALA A 18 -9.62 -0.46 15.20
N VAL A 19 -10.70 0.21 14.77
CA VAL A 19 -10.71 1.56 14.18
C VAL A 19 -11.84 2.34 14.81
N ASN A 20 -11.57 3.58 15.20
CA ASN A 20 -12.46 4.41 16.02
C ASN A 20 -12.58 5.81 15.42
N HIS A 21 -13.75 6.13 14.86
CA HIS A 21 -14.13 7.46 14.36
C HIS A 21 -13.09 8.10 13.41
N VAL A 22 -12.44 7.29 12.56
CA VAL A 22 -11.41 7.76 11.63
C VAL A 22 -12.04 8.60 10.52
N ASN A 23 -11.49 9.81 10.34
CA ASN A 23 -11.79 10.73 9.25
C ASN A 23 -10.52 10.95 8.44
N LEU A 24 -10.44 10.41 7.21
CA LEU A 24 -9.27 10.51 6.35
C LEU A 24 -9.69 11.02 4.97
N LYS A 25 -8.98 12.02 4.47
CA LYS A 25 -9.20 12.59 3.13
C LYS A 25 -7.92 12.53 2.33
N ILE A 26 -7.99 11.92 1.16
CA ILE A 26 -6.87 11.79 0.21
C ILE A 26 -7.32 12.44 -1.09
N ASP A 27 -6.56 13.40 -1.57
CA ASP A 27 -6.86 14.11 -2.80
C ASP A 27 -6.46 13.29 -4.05
N GLU A 28 -7.01 13.66 -5.21
CA GLU A 28 -6.68 13.00 -6.47
C GLU A 28 -5.19 13.21 -6.80
N GLY A 29 -4.51 12.11 -7.11
CA GLY A 29 -3.07 12.13 -7.41
C GLY A 29 -2.16 12.29 -6.18
N GLU A 30 -2.71 12.31 -4.97
CA GLU A 30 -1.93 12.38 -3.73
C GLU A 30 -1.29 11.02 -3.41
N LEU A 31 -0.03 11.05 -2.94
CA LEU A 31 0.64 9.92 -2.31
C LEU A 31 0.62 10.12 -0.79
N ARG A 32 -0.27 9.40 -0.12
CA ARG A 32 -0.42 9.41 1.33
C ARG A 32 0.29 8.20 1.94
N VAL A 33 1.09 8.43 2.96
CA VAL A 33 1.66 7.34 3.76
C VAL A 33 0.95 7.27 5.12
N LEU A 34 0.53 6.07 5.50
CA LEU A 34 -0.08 5.76 6.78
C LEU A 34 0.92 5.01 7.64
N ILE A 35 1.35 5.64 8.72
CA ILE A 35 2.29 5.07 9.69
C ILE A 35 1.60 4.87 11.05
N GLY A 36 2.26 4.13 11.94
CA GLY A 36 1.76 3.90 13.31
C GLY A 36 2.28 2.57 13.86
N PRO A 37 2.20 2.34 15.17
CA PRO A 37 2.64 1.08 15.79
C PRO A 37 1.83 -0.12 15.28
N ASN A 38 2.35 -1.32 15.58
CA ASN A 38 1.64 -2.57 15.28
C ASN A 38 0.33 -2.60 16.05
N GLY A 39 -0.72 -3.11 15.40
CA GLY A 39 -2.08 -3.09 15.98
C GLY A 39 -2.79 -1.74 15.96
N ALA A 40 -2.20 -0.67 15.41
CA ALA A 40 -2.85 0.64 15.33
C ALA A 40 -4.10 0.69 14.42
N GLY A 41 -4.36 -0.34 13.61
CA GLY A 41 -5.52 -0.41 12.72
C GLY A 41 -5.23 -0.10 11.24
N LYS A 42 -3.97 0.08 10.85
CA LYS A 42 -3.55 0.44 9.48
C LYS A 42 -4.09 -0.51 8.41
N THR A 43 -3.78 -1.80 8.52
CA THR A 43 -4.25 -2.84 7.59
C THR A 43 -5.77 -2.98 7.61
N THR A 44 -6.40 -2.77 8.78
CA THR A 44 -7.86 -2.76 8.91
C THR A 44 -8.52 -1.65 8.10
N ILE A 45 -7.92 -0.46 8.05
CA ILE A 45 -8.37 0.64 7.17
C ILE A 45 -8.31 0.20 5.71
N MET A 46 -7.20 -0.37 5.26
CA MET A 46 -7.09 -0.89 3.88
C MET A 46 -8.10 -2.00 3.60
N ASP A 47 -8.32 -2.90 4.56
CA ASP A 47 -9.30 -3.98 4.44
C ASP A 47 -10.73 -3.43 4.29
N MET A 48 -11.06 -2.33 4.97
CA MET A 48 -12.36 -1.66 4.80
C MET A 48 -12.49 -0.98 3.43
N ILE A 49 -11.45 -0.29 2.95
CA ILE A 49 -11.45 0.34 1.63
C ILE A 49 -11.62 -0.71 0.51
N THR A 50 -11.01 -1.89 0.67
CA THR A 50 -11.10 -2.98 -0.32
C THR A 50 -12.35 -3.84 -0.19
N GLY A 51 -13.21 -3.57 0.79
CA GLY A 51 -14.43 -4.34 1.03
C GLY A 51 -14.20 -5.73 1.64
N LYS A 52 -12.97 -6.05 2.05
CA LYS A 52 -12.64 -7.30 2.76
C LYS A 52 -13.23 -7.29 4.18
N THR A 53 -13.24 -6.13 4.81
CA THR A 53 -13.89 -5.88 6.10
C THR A 53 -14.98 -4.84 5.91
N LYS A 54 -16.18 -5.10 6.42
CA LYS A 54 -17.26 -4.11 6.41
C LYS A 54 -17.14 -3.23 7.65
N PRO A 55 -17.13 -1.89 7.51
CA PRO A 55 -17.16 -1.00 8.67
C PRO A 55 -18.46 -1.21 9.48
N THR A 56 -18.38 -1.02 10.79
CA THR A 56 -19.54 -1.05 11.69
C THR A 56 -20.31 0.26 11.62
N GLU A 57 -19.59 1.38 11.47
CA GLU A 57 -20.13 2.74 11.42
C GLU A 57 -19.36 3.55 10.36
N GLY A 58 -20.00 4.63 9.88
CA GLY A 58 -19.41 5.59 8.96
C GLY A 58 -19.51 5.20 7.49
N GLN A 59 -18.84 5.96 6.63
CA GLN A 59 -18.92 5.83 5.17
C GLN A 59 -17.56 5.94 4.51
N ILE A 60 -17.39 5.21 3.41
CA ILE A 60 -16.24 5.30 2.51
C ILE A 60 -16.72 5.84 1.18
N LEU A 61 -16.18 6.97 0.77
CA LEU A 61 -16.55 7.64 -0.47
C LEU A 61 -15.37 7.65 -1.46
N LEU A 62 -15.64 7.30 -2.69
CA LEU A 62 -14.70 7.44 -3.80
C LEU A 62 -15.26 8.45 -4.81
N ASN A 63 -14.57 9.57 -4.98
CA ASN A 63 -15.03 10.69 -5.81
C ASN A 63 -16.51 11.06 -5.54
N GLY A 64 -16.85 11.18 -4.25
CA GLY A 64 -18.19 11.49 -3.76
C GLY A 64 -19.20 10.34 -3.82
N LYS A 65 -18.87 9.19 -4.42
CA LYS A 65 -19.74 8.02 -4.50
C LYS A 65 -19.51 7.09 -3.30
N ASP A 66 -20.57 6.70 -2.61
CA ASP A 66 -20.52 5.74 -1.50
C ASP A 66 -20.17 4.33 -2.02
N ILE A 67 -19.09 3.77 -1.46
CA ILE A 67 -18.60 2.42 -1.75
C ILE A 67 -18.57 1.54 -0.49
N THR A 68 -19.16 2.00 0.60
CA THR A 68 -19.14 1.35 1.91
C THR A 68 -19.65 -0.08 1.83
N GLY A 69 -18.83 -1.03 2.26
CA GLY A 69 -19.18 -2.46 2.26
C GLY A 69 -19.42 -3.07 0.87
N ALA A 70 -19.01 -2.38 -0.20
CA ALA A 70 -19.05 -2.96 -1.54
C ALA A 70 -18.18 -4.23 -1.61
N ALA A 71 -18.62 -5.23 -2.36
CA ALA A 71 -17.89 -6.49 -2.51
C ALA A 71 -16.51 -6.26 -3.17
N PRO A 72 -15.44 -7.00 -2.75
CA PRO A 72 -14.07 -6.77 -3.23
C PRO A 72 -13.93 -6.77 -4.76
N TYR A 73 -14.65 -7.65 -5.47
CA TYR A 73 -14.61 -7.66 -6.93
C TYR A 73 -15.15 -6.37 -7.56
N LYS A 74 -16.17 -5.72 -6.93
CA LYS A 74 -16.68 -4.42 -7.39
C LYS A 74 -15.68 -3.31 -7.12
N ILE A 75 -14.98 -3.38 -5.97
CA ILE A 75 -13.95 -2.42 -5.61
C ILE A 75 -12.84 -2.42 -6.68
N SER A 76 -12.37 -3.58 -7.10
CA SER A 76 -11.30 -3.66 -8.10
C SER A 76 -11.78 -3.38 -9.52
N GLU A 77 -12.89 -3.95 -9.95
CA GLU A 77 -13.34 -3.86 -11.36
C GLU A 77 -14.06 -2.56 -11.67
N ILE A 78 -14.99 -2.13 -10.80
CA ILE A 78 -15.86 -0.99 -11.05
C ILE A 78 -15.23 0.29 -10.53
N TYR A 79 -14.74 0.24 -9.28
CA TYR A 79 -14.19 1.42 -8.61
C TYR A 79 -12.71 1.63 -8.87
N LYS A 80 -12.04 0.65 -9.51
CA LYS A 80 -10.65 0.75 -9.92
C LYS A 80 -9.70 1.04 -8.75
N ILE A 81 -9.92 0.37 -7.63
CA ILE A 81 -9.01 0.34 -6.49
C ILE A 81 -8.19 -0.94 -6.57
N GLY A 82 -6.89 -0.81 -6.80
CA GLY A 82 -5.94 -1.92 -6.79
C GLY A 82 -5.25 -2.02 -5.44
N ARG A 83 -4.99 -3.23 -4.95
CA ARG A 83 -4.21 -3.45 -3.72
C ARG A 83 -3.12 -4.47 -3.95
N LYS A 84 -1.90 -4.12 -3.50
CA LYS A 84 -0.84 -5.07 -3.24
C LYS A 84 -1.01 -5.55 -1.79
N PHE A 85 -1.19 -6.85 -1.62
CA PHE A 85 -1.34 -7.47 -0.30
C PHE A 85 0.03 -7.73 0.35
N GLN A 86 0.03 -7.92 1.66
CA GLN A 86 1.18 -8.42 2.41
C GLN A 86 1.41 -9.89 2.05
N GLY A 87 2.57 -10.18 1.46
CA GLY A 87 2.94 -11.53 0.98
C GLY A 87 2.74 -11.74 -0.54
N PRO A 88 3.56 -12.60 -1.16
CA PRO A 88 3.62 -12.73 -2.60
C PRO A 88 2.37 -13.42 -3.18
N ASN A 89 1.53 -12.65 -3.86
CA ASN A 89 0.36 -13.13 -4.61
C ASN A 89 0.68 -13.32 -6.10
N ILE A 90 1.80 -13.98 -6.40
CA ILE A 90 2.21 -14.32 -7.77
C ILE A 90 1.88 -15.78 -8.10
N PHE A 91 1.64 -16.06 -9.37
CA PHE A 91 1.51 -17.43 -9.87
C PHE A 91 2.91 -18.01 -10.07
N ALA A 92 3.42 -18.67 -9.03
CA ALA A 92 4.82 -19.12 -8.92
C ALA A 92 5.30 -20.00 -10.10
N ASN A 93 4.40 -20.79 -10.70
CA ASN A 93 4.68 -21.70 -11.81
C ASN A 93 4.47 -21.06 -13.20
N MET A 94 4.10 -19.78 -13.25
CA MET A 94 3.97 -19.02 -14.50
C MET A 94 5.20 -18.14 -14.72
N THR A 95 5.44 -17.76 -15.96
CA THR A 95 6.47 -16.78 -16.29
C THR A 95 6.10 -15.40 -15.75
N VAL A 96 7.10 -14.53 -15.67
CA VAL A 96 6.91 -13.11 -15.31
C VAL A 96 5.92 -12.44 -16.24
N PHE A 97 6.03 -12.69 -17.55
CA PHE A 97 5.09 -12.20 -18.56
C PHE A 97 3.65 -12.68 -18.32
N GLU A 98 3.49 -13.99 -18.08
CA GLU A 98 2.16 -14.60 -17.85
C GLU A 98 1.47 -14.08 -16.60
N ASN A 99 2.23 -13.78 -15.53
CA ASN A 99 1.68 -13.17 -14.31
C ASN A 99 1.03 -11.81 -14.63
N VAL A 100 1.72 -10.95 -15.37
CA VAL A 100 1.18 -9.63 -15.77
C VAL A 100 0.02 -9.80 -16.75
N GLU A 101 0.09 -10.78 -17.66
CA GLU A 101 -0.99 -11.10 -18.59
C GLU A 101 -2.29 -11.51 -17.88
N VAL A 102 -2.20 -12.38 -16.88
CA VAL A 102 -3.35 -12.80 -16.07
C VAL A 102 -3.97 -11.59 -15.35
N ALA A 103 -3.13 -10.75 -14.74
CA ALA A 103 -3.59 -9.54 -14.05
C ALA A 103 -4.26 -8.54 -15.02
N LEU A 104 -3.74 -8.38 -16.23
CA LEU A 104 -4.30 -7.51 -17.26
C LEU A 104 -5.71 -7.95 -17.71
N ARG A 105 -5.97 -9.26 -17.69
CA ARG A 105 -7.27 -9.83 -18.07
C ARG A 105 -8.36 -9.55 -17.05
N GLY A 106 -8.00 -9.46 -15.77
CA GLY A 106 -8.95 -9.29 -14.68
C GLY A 106 -10.00 -10.41 -14.64
N TYR A 107 -11.14 -10.14 -14.01
CA TYR A 107 -12.29 -11.04 -14.00
C TYR A 107 -13.03 -10.99 -15.32
N SER A 108 -12.55 -11.70 -16.34
CA SER A 108 -13.26 -11.79 -17.61
C SER A 108 -14.37 -12.83 -17.55
N THR A 109 -15.51 -12.56 -18.19
CA THR A 109 -16.58 -13.56 -18.39
C THR A 109 -16.01 -14.78 -19.12
N LEU A 110 -16.54 -15.99 -18.83
CA LEU A 110 -16.10 -17.24 -19.48
C LEU A 110 -15.94 -17.10 -20.99
N TRP A 111 -16.89 -16.45 -21.67
CA TRP A 111 -16.84 -16.18 -23.10
C TRP A 111 -15.63 -15.34 -23.54
N LYS A 112 -15.25 -14.33 -22.79
CA LYS A 112 -14.05 -13.53 -23.07
C LYS A 112 -12.76 -14.32 -22.86
N THR A 113 -12.76 -15.29 -21.95
CA THR A 113 -11.62 -16.19 -21.72
C THR A 113 -11.40 -17.11 -22.92
N PHE A 114 -12.46 -17.67 -23.50
CA PHE A 114 -12.36 -18.55 -24.67
C PHE A 114 -11.98 -17.79 -25.96
N THR A 115 -12.36 -16.52 -26.09
CA THR A 115 -12.07 -15.70 -27.29
C THR A 115 -10.82 -14.85 -27.16
N TYR A 116 -10.10 -14.97 -26.03
CA TYR A 116 -8.89 -14.18 -25.82
C TYR A 116 -7.79 -14.56 -26.83
N ARG A 117 -7.20 -13.53 -27.43
CA ARG A 117 -6.01 -13.66 -28.27
C ARG A 117 -4.95 -12.67 -27.80
N ARG A 118 -3.71 -13.12 -27.75
CA ARG A 118 -2.54 -12.26 -27.57
C ARG A 118 -2.38 -11.38 -28.81
N THR A 119 -2.96 -10.19 -28.77
CA THR A 119 -2.73 -9.20 -29.84
C THR A 119 -1.40 -8.49 -29.63
N PRO A 120 -0.76 -7.95 -30.68
CA PRO A 120 0.47 -7.15 -30.52
C PRO A 120 0.32 -5.99 -29.54
N ALA A 121 -0.87 -5.39 -29.47
CA ALA A 121 -1.17 -4.31 -28.49
C ALA A 121 -1.13 -4.82 -27.05
N VAL A 122 -1.65 -6.01 -26.77
CA VAL A 122 -1.61 -6.63 -25.44
C VAL A 122 -0.17 -6.96 -25.05
N VAL A 123 0.59 -7.57 -25.95
CA VAL A 123 2.01 -7.90 -25.74
C VAL A 123 2.79 -6.63 -25.40
N LYS A 124 2.65 -5.59 -26.22
CA LYS A 124 3.30 -4.30 -25.98
C LYS A 124 2.95 -3.71 -24.62
N LYS A 125 1.66 -3.73 -24.22
CA LYS A 125 1.24 -3.21 -22.92
C LYS A 125 1.90 -3.96 -21.76
N ILE A 126 2.00 -5.30 -21.86
CA ILE A 126 2.68 -6.11 -20.85
C ILE A 126 4.17 -5.79 -20.80
N GLU A 127 4.83 -5.72 -21.96
CA GLU A 127 6.25 -5.37 -22.04
C GLU A 127 6.53 -3.97 -21.50
N ASP A 128 5.67 -2.99 -21.78
CA ASP A 128 5.80 -1.64 -21.24
C ASP A 128 5.70 -1.62 -19.70
N ILE A 129 4.78 -2.41 -19.12
CA ILE A 129 4.70 -2.59 -17.66
C ILE A 129 5.97 -3.25 -17.12
N LEU A 130 6.43 -4.33 -17.77
CA LEU A 130 7.64 -5.04 -17.34
C LEU A 130 8.90 -4.16 -17.40
N LYS A 131 9.00 -3.27 -18.39
CA LYS A 131 10.07 -2.27 -18.46
C LYS A 131 9.97 -1.27 -17.31
N GLN A 132 8.76 -0.79 -17.01
CA GLN A 132 8.52 0.14 -15.92
C GLN A 132 8.92 -0.42 -14.55
N ILE A 133 8.65 -1.70 -14.29
CA ILE A 133 9.03 -2.36 -13.04
C ILE A 133 10.44 -3.01 -13.07
N GLY A 134 11.22 -2.80 -14.14
CA GLY A 134 12.59 -3.31 -14.26
C GLY A 134 12.72 -4.83 -14.44
N LEU A 135 11.64 -5.50 -14.88
CA LEU A 135 11.62 -6.97 -15.03
C LEU A 135 11.53 -7.44 -16.49
N TYR A 136 11.73 -6.57 -17.47
CA TYR A 136 11.60 -6.92 -18.89
C TYR A 136 12.56 -8.06 -19.31
N GLU A 137 13.81 -8.02 -18.86
CA GLU A 137 14.82 -9.04 -19.18
C GLU A 137 14.49 -10.42 -18.56
N TYR A 138 13.63 -10.43 -17.52
CA TYR A 138 13.20 -11.65 -16.84
C TYR A 138 11.85 -12.18 -17.34
N ARG A 139 11.27 -11.59 -18.41
CA ARG A 139 9.88 -11.85 -18.84
C ARG A 139 9.56 -13.31 -19.09
N ASP A 140 10.53 -14.09 -19.59
CA ASP A 140 10.38 -15.51 -19.93
C ASP A 140 10.78 -16.44 -18.78
N MET A 141 11.28 -15.90 -17.66
CA MET A 141 11.64 -16.68 -16.47
C MET A 141 10.40 -17.08 -15.68
N ILE A 142 10.44 -18.26 -15.06
CA ILE A 142 9.45 -18.70 -14.08
C ILE A 142 9.56 -17.81 -12.84
N SER A 143 8.42 -17.26 -12.38
CA SER A 143 8.41 -16.22 -11.35
C SER A 143 8.88 -16.72 -9.98
N SER A 144 8.85 -18.03 -9.70
CA SER A 144 9.44 -18.60 -8.48
C SER A 144 10.97 -18.42 -8.41
N SER A 145 11.66 -18.23 -9.56
CA SER A 145 13.11 -18.03 -9.62
C SER A 145 13.54 -16.58 -9.34
N LEU A 146 12.60 -15.65 -9.22
CA LEU A 146 12.87 -14.25 -8.90
C LEU A 146 13.34 -14.08 -7.46
N SER A 147 14.19 -13.08 -7.19
CA SER A 147 14.49 -12.63 -5.82
C SER A 147 13.24 -12.13 -5.09
N HIS A 148 13.33 -11.97 -3.78
CA HIS A 148 12.21 -11.45 -3.00
C HIS A 148 11.76 -10.07 -3.50
N GLY A 149 12.68 -9.13 -3.65
CA GLY A 149 12.39 -7.79 -4.17
C GLY A 149 11.81 -7.81 -5.58
N GLN A 150 12.35 -8.66 -6.48
CA GLN A 150 11.81 -8.81 -7.83
C GLN A 150 10.36 -9.35 -7.83
N ARG A 151 10.02 -10.26 -6.92
CA ARG A 151 8.64 -10.74 -6.76
C ARG A 151 7.71 -9.61 -6.29
N GLN A 152 8.16 -8.76 -5.38
CA GLN A 152 7.41 -7.59 -4.94
C GLN A 152 7.16 -6.60 -6.11
N TRP A 153 8.19 -6.37 -6.96
CA TRP A 153 8.02 -5.55 -8.16
C TRP A 153 7.06 -6.17 -9.17
N LEU A 154 7.11 -7.50 -9.35
CA LEU A 154 6.15 -8.20 -10.20
C LEU A 154 4.71 -8.00 -9.73
N GLU A 155 4.45 -8.09 -8.42
CA GLU A 155 3.13 -7.82 -7.85
C GLU A 155 2.67 -6.38 -8.13
N MET A 156 3.56 -5.39 -7.97
CA MET A 156 3.24 -4.01 -8.34
C MET A 156 2.89 -3.89 -9.83
N GLY A 157 3.61 -4.58 -10.69
CA GLY A 157 3.30 -4.66 -12.12
C GLY A 157 1.92 -5.29 -12.38
N MET A 158 1.55 -6.33 -11.64
CA MET A 158 0.24 -6.96 -11.75
C MET A 158 -0.88 -6.00 -11.30
N VAL A 159 -0.66 -5.19 -10.24
CA VAL A 159 -1.60 -4.15 -9.83
C VAL A 159 -1.73 -3.08 -10.91
N LEU A 160 -0.62 -2.61 -11.46
CA LEU A 160 -0.60 -1.62 -12.55
C LEU A 160 -1.31 -2.10 -13.82
N ALA A 161 -1.22 -3.39 -14.14
CA ALA A 161 -1.86 -3.99 -15.30
C ALA A 161 -3.39 -3.85 -15.28
N GLN A 162 -3.99 -3.78 -14.10
CA GLN A 162 -5.44 -3.58 -13.92
C GLN A 162 -5.88 -2.12 -14.15
N ASP A 163 -4.94 -1.22 -14.41
CA ASP A 163 -5.15 0.23 -14.58
C ASP A 163 -6.00 0.85 -13.45
N PRO A 164 -5.54 0.75 -12.20
CA PRO A 164 -6.24 1.29 -11.05
C PRO A 164 -6.16 2.83 -11.03
N LYS A 165 -7.18 3.46 -10.44
CA LYS A 165 -7.19 4.90 -10.12
C LYS A 165 -6.67 5.16 -8.71
N VAL A 166 -6.95 4.25 -7.79
CA VAL A 166 -6.41 4.25 -6.43
C VAL A 166 -5.57 3.01 -6.24
N ILE A 167 -4.39 3.17 -5.66
CA ILE A 167 -3.46 2.08 -5.36
C ILE A 167 -3.23 2.02 -3.86
N LEU A 168 -3.41 0.85 -3.28
CA LEU A 168 -3.14 0.57 -1.88
C LEU A 168 -1.92 -0.36 -1.80
N LEU A 169 -0.85 0.09 -1.15
CA LEU A 169 0.38 -0.67 -0.96
C LEU A 169 0.56 -0.95 0.53
N ASP A 170 0.55 -2.22 0.89
CA ASP A 170 0.75 -2.69 2.26
C ASP A 170 2.18 -3.22 2.38
N GLU A 171 3.05 -2.47 3.06
CA GLU A 171 4.48 -2.75 3.27
C GLU A 171 5.20 -3.18 1.99
N PRO A 172 5.23 -2.31 0.95
CA PRO A 172 5.78 -2.67 -0.35
C PRO A 172 7.27 -2.98 -0.34
N THR A 173 8.01 -2.56 0.70
CA THR A 173 9.46 -2.72 0.84
C THR A 173 9.89 -3.80 1.83
N SER A 174 8.92 -4.48 2.46
CA SER A 174 9.20 -5.52 3.46
C SER A 174 10.14 -6.60 2.91
N GLY A 175 11.25 -6.88 3.62
CA GLY A 175 12.26 -7.87 3.24
C GLY A 175 13.15 -7.50 2.05
N MET A 176 13.14 -6.23 1.62
CA MET A 176 14.04 -5.70 0.59
C MET A 176 15.38 -5.21 1.18
N THR A 177 16.42 -5.24 0.36
CA THR A 177 17.67 -4.54 0.65
C THR A 177 17.48 -3.02 0.53
N ALA A 178 18.40 -2.22 1.10
CA ALA A 178 18.34 -0.76 1.02
C ALA A 178 18.30 -0.26 -0.44
N ASP A 179 19.06 -0.88 -1.35
CA ASP A 179 19.06 -0.54 -2.78
C ASP A 179 17.72 -0.86 -3.45
N GLU A 180 17.11 -2.01 -3.12
CA GLU A 180 15.80 -2.39 -3.64
C GLU A 180 14.71 -1.45 -3.10
N THR A 181 14.77 -1.10 -1.81
CA THR A 181 13.87 -0.12 -1.18
C THR A 181 13.94 1.23 -1.88
N TYR A 182 15.16 1.76 -2.07
CA TYR A 182 15.35 3.03 -2.78
C TYR A 182 14.77 3.00 -4.20
N LYS A 183 15.08 1.94 -4.97
CA LYS A 183 14.54 1.75 -6.33
C LYS A 183 13.02 1.64 -6.34
N THR A 184 12.44 0.99 -5.34
CA THR A 184 10.98 0.89 -5.17
C THR A 184 10.35 2.27 -4.98
N GLY A 185 10.98 3.14 -4.18
CA GLY A 185 10.52 4.52 -3.98
C GLY A 185 10.53 5.32 -5.28
N GLU A 186 11.61 5.26 -6.05
CA GLU A 186 11.70 5.92 -7.37
C GLU A 186 10.66 5.35 -8.37
N MET A 187 10.44 4.06 -8.32
CA MET A 187 9.43 3.38 -9.14
C MET A 187 8.03 3.91 -8.80
N ILE A 188 7.66 3.97 -7.51
CA ILE A 188 6.36 4.48 -7.07
C ILE A 188 6.15 5.92 -7.53
N LYS A 189 7.12 6.79 -7.33
CA LYS A 189 7.05 8.19 -7.76
C LYS A 189 6.87 8.36 -9.27
N THR A 190 7.56 7.53 -10.05
CA THR A 190 7.61 7.68 -11.51
C THR A 190 6.42 7.01 -12.19
N ILE A 191 6.16 5.75 -11.85
CA ILE A 191 5.18 4.91 -12.55
C ILE A 191 3.76 5.21 -12.08
N MET A 192 3.61 5.56 -10.81
CA MET A 192 2.32 5.81 -10.21
C MET A 192 1.92 7.29 -10.24
N LYS A 193 2.69 8.12 -10.95
CA LYS A 193 2.40 9.55 -11.11
C LYS A 193 0.99 9.77 -11.66
N GLY A 194 0.22 10.63 -10.98
CA GLY A 194 -1.17 10.94 -11.34
C GLY A 194 -2.20 9.93 -10.83
N LYS A 195 -1.77 8.88 -10.10
CA LYS A 195 -2.69 7.97 -9.39
C LYS A 195 -2.74 8.37 -7.92
N THR A 196 -3.90 8.15 -7.29
CA THR A 196 -4.04 8.33 -5.83
C THR A 196 -3.49 7.09 -5.14
N ILE A 197 -2.57 7.28 -4.18
CA ILE A 197 -1.83 6.17 -3.55
C ILE A 197 -1.94 6.28 -2.04
N LEU A 198 -2.27 5.17 -1.39
CA LEU A 198 -2.16 5.00 0.06
C LEU A 198 -1.15 3.89 0.33
N VAL A 199 -0.11 4.21 1.07
CA VAL A 199 0.97 3.28 1.45
C VAL A 199 0.95 3.08 2.95
N ILE A 200 1.02 1.85 3.42
CA ILE A 200 1.38 1.54 4.81
C ILE A 200 2.86 1.20 4.82
N GLU A 201 3.62 1.86 5.67
CA GLU A 201 5.05 1.62 5.83
C GLU A 201 5.54 1.94 7.24
N HIS A 202 6.68 1.37 7.59
CA HIS A 202 7.37 1.64 8.86
C HIS A 202 8.80 2.15 8.61
N ASP A 203 9.37 1.95 7.42
CA ASP A 203 10.69 2.45 7.07
C ASP A 203 10.63 3.97 6.85
N ILE A 204 11.23 4.70 7.79
CA ILE A 204 11.20 6.16 7.83
C ILE A 204 11.97 6.79 6.66
N ASP A 205 13.07 6.18 6.24
CA ASP A 205 13.84 6.67 5.11
C ASP A 205 13.03 6.54 3.83
N PHE A 206 12.30 5.44 3.69
CA PHE A 206 11.38 5.25 2.57
C PHE A 206 10.17 6.20 2.64
N VAL A 207 9.57 6.39 3.83
CA VAL A 207 8.49 7.38 4.02
C VAL A 207 8.96 8.77 3.61
N LYS A 208 10.15 9.21 4.07
CA LYS A 208 10.76 10.49 3.70
C LYS A 208 10.96 10.61 2.19
N GLN A 209 11.36 9.51 1.54
CA GLN A 209 11.57 9.49 0.10
C GLN A 209 10.29 9.70 -0.70
N ILE A 210 9.15 9.08 -0.30
CA ILE A 210 7.96 9.00 -1.16
C ILE A 210 6.81 9.89 -0.73
N ALA A 211 6.65 10.19 0.55
CA ALA A 211 5.43 10.78 1.09
C ALA A 211 5.21 12.22 0.60
N SER A 212 4.02 12.48 0.05
CA SER A 212 3.52 13.85 -0.10
C SER A 212 2.91 14.33 1.23
N LYS A 213 2.24 13.42 1.93
CA LYS A 213 1.63 13.67 3.24
C LYS A 213 1.65 12.39 4.06
N VAL A 214 1.85 12.52 5.36
CA VAL A 214 1.87 11.41 6.30
C VAL A 214 0.67 11.51 7.25
N THR A 215 0.04 10.37 7.52
CA THR A 215 -1.01 10.22 8.55
C THR A 215 -0.49 9.23 9.59
N VAL A 216 -0.53 9.59 10.85
CA VAL A 216 -0.15 8.73 11.96
C VAL A 216 -1.40 8.16 12.59
N LEU A 217 -1.49 6.84 12.63
CA LEU A 217 -2.55 6.10 13.30
C LEU A 217 -2.05 5.54 14.63
N ASN A 218 -2.84 5.69 15.69
CA ASN A 218 -2.56 5.11 17.00
C ASN A 218 -3.85 4.64 17.65
N HIS A 219 -3.90 3.41 18.17
CA HIS A 219 -5.07 2.82 18.82
C HIS A 219 -6.38 2.99 18.04
N GLY A 220 -6.33 2.88 16.72
CA GLY A 220 -7.50 3.00 15.85
C GLY A 220 -7.94 4.42 15.52
N GLU A 221 -7.24 5.44 15.96
CA GLU A 221 -7.54 6.86 15.73
C GLU A 221 -6.40 7.57 15.00
N ILE A 222 -6.72 8.63 14.25
CA ILE A 222 -5.70 9.51 13.66
C ILE A 222 -5.12 10.39 14.76
N LEU A 223 -3.82 10.23 15.00
CA LEU A 223 -3.08 11.02 15.97
C LEU A 223 -2.60 12.35 15.38
N ALA A 224 -2.09 12.31 14.16
CA ALA A 224 -1.56 13.49 13.45
C ALA A 224 -1.59 13.30 11.94
N GLU A 225 -1.66 14.42 11.21
CA GLU A 225 -1.50 14.48 9.75
C GLU A 225 -0.66 15.70 9.38
N GLY A 226 0.26 15.53 8.43
CA GLY A 226 1.11 16.63 7.97
C GLY A 226 2.18 16.17 6.98
N SER A 227 3.13 17.05 6.68
CA SER A 227 4.36 16.70 5.98
C SER A 227 5.22 15.77 6.84
N TYR A 228 6.22 15.13 6.22
CA TYR A 228 7.17 14.31 6.94
C TYR A 228 7.84 15.09 8.10
N GLU A 229 8.26 16.33 7.84
CA GLU A 229 8.91 17.20 8.81
C GLU A 229 7.99 17.59 9.98
N GLU A 230 6.71 17.87 9.70
CA GLU A 230 5.73 18.17 10.74
C GLU A 230 5.48 16.96 11.64
N ILE A 231 5.40 15.77 11.07
CA ILE A 231 5.14 14.52 11.80
C ILE A 231 6.34 14.14 12.66
N THR A 232 7.57 14.22 12.15
CA THR A 232 8.78 13.86 12.90
C THR A 232 9.07 14.81 14.05
N ASN A 233 8.59 16.05 13.99
CA ASN A 233 8.71 17.04 15.05
C ASN A 233 7.49 17.11 15.99
N ASN A 234 6.45 16.30 15.77
CA ASN A 234 5.25 16.33 16.59
C ASN A 234 5.49 15.62 17.95
N PRO A 235 5.35 16.32 19.09
CA PRO A 235 5.61 15.74 20.42
C PRO A 235 4.72 14.54 20.76
N GLU A 236 3.47 14.51 20.26
CA GLU A 236 2.55 13.38 20.51
C GLU A 236 2.98 12.15 19.71
N VAL A 237 3.40 12.32 18.46
CA VAL A 237 3.95 11.25 17.64
C VAL A 237 5.21 10.69 18.27
N ILE A 238 6.13 11.56 18.68
CA ILE A 238 7.38 11.17 19.37
C ILE A 238 7.08 10.34 20.61
N LYS A 239 6.11 10.75 21.44
CA LYS A 239 5.72 9.99 22.65
C LYS A 239 5.20 8.60 22.33
N VAL A 240 4.42 8.43 21.26
CA VAL A 240 3.88 7.12 20.86
C VAL A 240 4.99 6.16 20.48
N TYR A 241 5.99 6.67 19.76
CA TYR A 241 7.12 5.86 19.32
C TYR A 241 8.19 5.67 20.42
N LEU A 242 8.30 6.57 21.40
CA LEU A 242 9.25 6.45 22.52
C LEU A 242 8.70 5.65 23.72
N LYS A 243 7.38 5.62 23.94
CA LYS A 243 6.77 4.85 25.05
C LYS A 243 6.93 3.32 24.93
N THR A 244 7.39 2.83 23.79
CA THR A 244 7.72 1.42 23.62
C THR A 244 9.08 1.05 24.22
N ASP A 245 9.86 2.01 24.78
CA ASP A 245 11.24 1.84 25.24
C ASP A 245 11.46 2.19 26.72
N GLU A 246 10.55 1.90 27.63
CA GLU A 246 10.85 2.10 29.06
C GLU A 246 11.96 1.20 29.64
N ASP A 247 12.77 0.51 28.80
CA ASP A 247 13.79 -0.43 29.28
C ASP A 247 15.24 -0.18 28.84
N PHE A 248 15.60 0.94 28.17
CA PHE A 248 17.02 1.17 27.84
C PHE A 248 17.43 2.64 27.91
N GLU A 249 18.19 2.98 28.95
CA GLU A 249 19.06 4.17 29.01
C GLU A 249 20.10 4.11 27.88
N GLN A 250 20.00 5.03 26.89
CA GLN A 250 21.08 5.31 25.94
C GLN A 250 21.31 6.81 25.78
N PRO A 251 22.57 7.24 25.50
CA PRO A 251 22.97 8.64 25.51
C PRO A 251 22.38 9.38 24.32
N GLU A 252 22.10 10.65 24.55
CA GLU A 252 21.67 11.75 23.67
C GLU A 252 21.69 11.52 22.14
N LEU A 253 20.79 10.68 21.64
CA LEU A 253 20.46 10.63 20.22
C LEU A 253 19.46 11.74 19.89
N SER A 254 19.58 12.33 18.70
CA SER A 254 18.58 13.29 18.22
C SER A 254 17.19 12.64 18.20
N VAL A 255 16.14 13.45 18.31
CA VAL A 255 14.75 12.97 18.27
C VAL A 255 14.49 12.15 17.01
N GLU A 256 15.06 12.56 15.88
CA GLU A 256 14.98 11.87 14.60
C GLU A 256 15.65 10.49 14.64
N GLN A 257 16.84 10.39 15.25
CA GLN A 257 17.56 9.12 15.43
C GLN A 257 16.84 8.17 16.40
N LYS A 258 16.22 8.73 17.46
CA LYS A 258 15.39 7.94 18.40
C LYS A 258 14.17 7.38 17.70
N LEU A 259 13.46 8.18 16.89
CA LEU A 259 12.31 7.76 16.11
C LEU A 259 12.69 6.67 15.09
N VAL A 260 13.78 6.87 14.36
CA VAL A 260 14.32 5.91 13.37
C VAL A 260 14.72 4.59 14.05
N ASN A 261 15.42 4.65 15.17
CA ASN A 261 15.84 3.44 15.89
C ASN A 261 14.66 2.66 16.46
N GLN A 262 13.63 3.36 16.96
CA GLN A 262 12.42 2.76 17.48
C GLN A 262 11.62 2.05 16.39
N MET A 263 11.43 2.71 15.27
CA MET A 263 10.74 2.11 14.13
C MET A 263 11.49 0.90 13.57
N LYS A 264 12.84 0.93 13.51
CA LYS A 264 13.66 -0.23 13.12
C LYS A 264 13.55 -1.39 14.12
N LYS A 265 13.42 -1.11 15.42
CA LYS A 265 13.31 -2.14 16.46
C LYS A 265 11.96 -2.87 16.41
N ASN A 266 10.87 -2.14 16.11
CA ASN A 266 9.55 -2.74 15.93
C ASN A 266 9.49 -3.65 14.70
N LEU A 267 10.34 -3.43 13.68
CA LEU A 267 10.52 -4.27 12.51
C LEU A 267 11.21 -5.61 12.82
N ASN A 268 12.11 -5.65 13.80
CA ASN A 268 12.88 -6.84 14.14
C ASN A 268 12.19 -7.72 15.22
N ALA A 269 11.02 -7.32 15.69
CA ALA A 269 10.25 -8.06 16.69
C ALA A 269 9.14 -8.95 16.09
N GLU A 270 9.09 -9.06 14.76
CA GLU A 270 8.32 -10.03 13.96
C GLU A 270 9.29 -11.08 13.36
#